data_e573fd3cfe78c2cbaf96a888103a0b36
#
_entry.id   e573fd3cfe78c2cbaf96a888103a0b36
#
_cell.length_a   1.000
_cell.length_b   1.000
_cell.length_c   1.000
_cell.angle_alpha   90.00
_cell.angle_beta   90.00
_cell.angle_gamma   90.00
#
_symmetry.space_group_name_H-M   'P 1'
#
loop_
_entity.id
_entity.type
_entity.pdbx_description
1 polymer ?
#
loop_
_entity_poly.entity_id
_entity_poly.type
_entity_poly.pdbx_seq_one_letter_code
_entity_poly.pdbx_strand_id
1 'polypeptide(L)'
;MLKGIDVSTLQGVIDWSRVSADFAMIKATQGRGEGAATKLLSRFTDSKFKRNITSARCPCGVYHYFTARDKSKALAEIDYYCSIIEPYRKNITLWAALDVESFYLDGLGKTELTAIVRTALERIEVHGFKPMLYTNPNYLRYRFEPHAFDGCDIWLAHYGVSKPYSVPNMKIWQYGTTRTDGISTAVDANYGYFDLATDKPVYRVGDKYTIRAGDHYTNGVSVPARLIGKSYTIMQVREDRILLGEISSWVKV
;
A
#
# COMPACT_ATOMS: atom_id res chain seq x y z
N MET A 1 -5.24 -17.96 7.94
CA MET A 1 -4.38 -17.60 6.79
C MET A 1 -5.28 -17.19 5.65
N LEU A 2 -5.16 -15.96 5.21
CA LEU A 2 -5.96 -15.37 4.14
C LEU A 2 -5.39 -15.75 2.78
N LYS A 3 -6.25 -15.81 1.75
CA LYS A 3 -5.84 -16.02 0.36
C LYS A 3 -6.09 -14.73 -0.43
N GLY A 4 -5.04 -14.13 -0.98
CA GLY A 4 -5.11 -12.91 -1.76
C GLY A 4 -4.58 -13.06 -3.17
N ILE A 5 -4.83 -12.03 -3.94
CA ILE A 5 -4.28 -11.88 -5.30
C ILE A 5 -3.62 -10.51 -5.43
N ASP A 6 -2.70 -10.37 -6.38
CA ASP A 6 -2.28 -9.03 -6.79
C ASP A 6 -2.45 -8.85 -8.30
N VAL A 7 -2.85 -7.64 -8.68
CA VAL A 7 -3.34 -7.36 -10.03
C VAL A 7 -2.82 -6.03 -10.56
N SER A 8 -2.70 -5.97 -11.87
CA SER A 8 -2.31 -4.78 -12.64
C SER A 8 -3.10 -4.71 -13.94
N THR A 9 -2.68 -3.86 -14.86
CA THR A 9 -3.17 -3.82 -16.24
C THR A 9 -2.99 -5.16 -16.97
N LEU A 10 -2.06 -6.02 -16.55
CA LEU A 10 -1.77 -7.32 -17.16
C LEU A 10 -2.94 -8.30 -17.07
N GLN A 11 -3.80 -8.17 -16.05
CA GLN A 11 -4.99 -9.01 -15.89
C GLN A 11 -6.17 -8.53 -16.75
N GLY A 12 -5.99 -7.44 -17.49
CA GLY A 12 -7.02 -6.92 -18.40
C GLY A 12 -8.25 -6.37 -17.65
N VAL A 13 -9.43 -6.72 -18.14
CA VAL A 13 -10.70 -6.34 -17.50
C VAL A 13 -11.14 -7.45 -16.56
N ILE A 14 -11.16 -7.15 -15.26
CA ILE A 14 -11.55 -8.08 -14.21
C ILE A 14 -13.04 -7.94 -13.93
N ASP A 15 -13.75 -9.06 -13.88
CA ASP A 15 -15.10 -9.15 -13.30
C ASP A 15 -15.02 -9.44 -11.80
N TRP A 16 -14.90 -8.38 -11.02
CA TRP A 16 -14.79 -8.45 -9.56
C TRP A 16 -15.98 -9.10 -8.87
N SER A 17 -17.12 -9.24 -9.55
CA SER A 17 -18.29 -9.93 -8.98
C SER A 17 -18.08 -11.44 -8.86
N ARG A 18 -17.12 -11.99 -9.60
CA ARG A 18 -16.80 -13.42 -9.66
C ARG A 18 -15.48 -13.77 -8.98
N VAL A 19 -14.67 -12.76 -8.64
CA VAL A 19 -13.39 -12.98 -7.96
C VAL A 19 -13.63 -13.45 -6.53
N SER A 20 -13.02 -14.58 -6.16
CA SER A 20 -13.00 -15.10 -4.78
C SER A 20 -11.58 -14.92 -4.21
N ALA A 21 -11.40 -13.84 -3.43
CA ALA A 21 -10.17 -13.55 -2.71
C ALA A 21 -10.50 -12.85 -1.39
N ASP A 22 -9.74 -13.16 -0.33
CA ASP A 22 -9.92 -12.52 0.97
C ASP A 22 -9.38 -11.07 0.96
N PHE A 23 -8.38 -10.78 0.10
CA PHE A 23 -7.83 -9.44 -0.12
C PHE A 23 -7.20 -9.31 -1.51
N ALA A 24 -6.96 -8.07 -1.94
CA ALA A 24 -6.24 -7.80 -3.18
C ALA A 24 -5.20 -6.68 -3.01
N MET A 25 -4.04 -6.83 -3.68
CA MET A 25 -3.06 -5.76 -3.86
C MET A 25 -3.14 -5.26 -5.31
N ILE A 26 -3.39 -3.98 -5.51
CA ILE A 26 -3.71 -3.42 -6.82
C ILE A 26 -2.62 -2.45 -7.26
N LYS A 27 -2.00 -2.69 -8.42
CA LYS A 27 -1.03 -1.76 -9.00
C LYS A 27 -1.68 -0.40 -9.23
N ALA A 28 -1.11 0.64 -8.63
CA ALA A 28 -1.56 2.01 -8.84
C ALA A 28 -0.67 2.73 -9.85
N THR A 29 0.64 2.67 -9.64
CA THR A 29 1.59 3.47 -10.42
C THR A 29 2.92 2.76 -10.60
N GLN A 30 3.77 3.37 -11.41
CA GLN A 30 5.15 2.97 -11.63
C GLN A 30 6.04 4.21 -11.76
N GLY A 31 7.27 4.10 -11.29
CA GLY A 31 8.30 5.13 -11.46
C GLY A 31 8.85 5.23 -12.87
N ARG A 32 9.64 6.26 -13.06
CA ARG A 32 10.21 6.58 -14.37
C ARG A 32 11.56 5.91 -14.57
N GLY A 33 11.91 4.82 -14.51
CA GLY A 33 13.27 4.25 -14.68
C GLY A 33 14.26 5.18 -15.38
N GLU A 34 15.44 5.36 -14.84
CA GLU A 34 16.50 6.17 -15.42
C GLU A 34 17.52 5.31 -16.16
N GLY A 35 18.09 5.87 -17.25
CA GLY A 35 19.15 5.23 -18.03
C GLY A 35 18.67 4.41 -19.22
N ALA A 36 17.39 4.23 -19.43
CA ALA A 36 16.91 3.69 -20.69
C ALA A 36 16.82 4.85 -21.71
N ALA A 37 17.54 4.71 -22.82
CA ALA A 37 17.46 5.61 -23.99
C ALA A 37 16.08 5.60 -24.67
N THR A 38 15.06 5.14 -23.97
CA THR A 38 13.71 4.99 -24.50
C THR A 38 12.73 5.86 -23.73
N LYS A 39 11.99 6.66 -24.48
CA LYS A 39 10.78 7.38 -24.06
C LYS A 39 9.71 6.52 -23.36
N LEU A 40 10.00 5.23 -23.11
CA LEU A 40 9.02 4.23 -22.73
C LEU A 40 8.69 4.19 -21.23
N LEU A 41 9.47 4.87 -20.37
CA LEU A 41 9.28 4.80 -18.91
C LEU A 41 9.11 6.19 -18.30
N SER A 42 8.03 6.87 -18.67
CA SER A 42 7.49 7.97 -17.87
C SER A 42 6.77 7.38 -16.64
N ARG A 43 6.80 8.09 -15.51
CA ARG A 43 5.87 7.80 -14.42
C ARG A 43 4.49 7.59 -15.01
N PHE A 44 3.85 6.48 -14.71
CA PHE A 44 2.50 6.26 -15.21
C PHE A 44 1.58 5.69 -14.15
N THR A 45 0.33 6.02 -14.27
CA THR A 45 -0.77 5.37 -13.56
C THR A 45 -1.14 4.09 -14.32
N ASP A 46 -1.28 2.97 -13.60
CA ASP A 46 -1.78 1.73 -14.20
C ASP A 46 -3.16 1.97 -14.82
N SER A 47 -3.33 1.59 -16.08
CA SER A 47 -4.55 1.92 -16.86
C SER A 47 -5.82 1.25 -16.31
N LYS A 48 -5.69 0.23 -15.48
CA LYS A 48 -6.80 -0.48 -14.82
C LYS A 48 -6.95 -0.10 -13.34
N PHE A 49 -6.05 0.71 -12.79
CA PHE A 49 -6.07 1.07 -11.38
C PHE A 49 -7.43 1.58 -10.92
N LYS A 50 -7.92 2.66 -11.53
CA LYS A 50 -9.22 3.26 -11.16
C LYS A 50 -10.33 2.22 -11.16
N ARG A 51 -10.44 1.43 -12.24
CA ARG A 51 -11.45 0.39 -12.35
C ARG A 51 -11.31 -0.63 -11.23
N ASN A 52 -10.11 -1.15 -11.02
CA ASN A 52 -9.86 -2.20 -10.04
C ASN A 52 -10.16 -1.73 -8.62
N ILE A 53 -9.61 -0.59 -8.21
CA ILE A 53 -9.80 -0.07 -6.84
C ILE A 53 -11.25 0.31 -6.51
N THR A 54 -12.04 0.70 -7.51
CA THR A 54 -13.46 1.04 -7.30
C THR A 54 -14.42 -0.14 -7.43
N SER A 55 -14.00 -1.25 -8.07
CA SER A 55 -14.85 -2.40 -8.34
C SER A 55 -14.53 -3.62 -7.47
N ALA A 56 -13.36 -3.67 -6.84
CA ALA A 56 -12.98 -4.75 -5.94
C ALA A 56 -13.98 -4.88 -4.79
N ARG A 57 -14.27 -6.14 -4.40
CA ARG A 57 -15.27 -6.50 -3.38
C ARG A 57 -14.65 -7.08 -2.11
N CYS A 58 -13.32 -7.06 -2.04
CA CYS A 58 -12.53 -7.46 -0.87
C CYS A 58 -11.68 -6.28 -0.39
N PRO A 59 -11.16 -6.32 0.84
CA PRO A 59 -10.17 -5.37 1.34
C PRO A 59 -9.00 -5.22 0.37
N CYS A 60 -8.62 -3.97 0.08
CA CYS A 60 -7.59 -3.67 -0.90
C CYS A 60 -6.42 -2.90 -0.31
N GLY A 61 -5.22 -3.32 -0.69
CA GLY A 61 -4.02 -2.50 -0.69
C GLY A 61 -3.65 -2.07 -2.11
N VAL A 62 -2.68 -1.20 -2.21
CA VAL A 62 -2.17 -0.70 -3.49
C VAL A 62 -0.67 -0.80 -3.54
N TYR A 63 -0.07 -0.83 -4.74
CA TYR A 63 1.38 -0.85 -4.86
C TYR A 63 1.91 0.04 -5.98
N HIS A 64 3.16 0.45 -5.79
CA HIS A 64 3.95 1.26 -6.70
C HIS A 64 5.23 0.55 -7.07
N TYR A 65 5.48 0.31 -8.36
CA TYR A 65 6.74 -0.24 -8.85
C TYR A 65 7.83 0.82 -8.82
N PHE A 66 8.79 0.65 -7.92
CA PHE A 66 9.79 1.66 -7.54
C PHE A 66 11.02 1.63 -8.43
N THR A 67 11.48 2.82 -8.86
CA THR A 67 12.61 2.93 -9.78
C THR A 67 13.61 4.04 -9.43
N ALA A 68 13.34 4.85 -8.41
CA ALA A 68 14.17 6.01 -8.08
C ALA A 68 15.56 5.60 -7.57
N ARG A 69 16.58 6.30 -8.06
CA ARG A 69 17.99 6.02 -7.76
C ARG A 69 18.64 7.00 -6.80
N ASP A 70 17.92 7.99 -6.32
CA ASP A 70 18.34 8.91 -5.26
C ASP A 70 17.16 9.36 -4.41
N LYS A 71 17.44 9.95 -3.26
CA LYS A 71 16.39 10.36 -2.30
C LYS A 71 15.44 11.42 -2.86
N SER A 72 15.95 12.38 -3.62
CA SER A 72 15.14 13.44 -4.20
C SER A 72 14.13 12.89 -5.21
N LYS A 73 14.58 11.96 -6.06
CA LYS A 73 13.74 11.26 -7.01
C LYS A 73 12.76 10.32 -6.31
N ALA A 74 13.17 9.64 -5.23
CA ALA A 74 12.29 8.83 -4.41
C ALA A 74 11.14 9.65 -3.83
N LEU A 75 11.41 10.81 -3.24
CA LEU A 75 10.37 11.71 -2.75
C LEU A 75 9.39 12.11 -3.86
N ALA A 76 9.91 12.54 -5.02
CA ALA A 76 9.07 12.96 -6.15
C ALA A 76 8.26 11.79 -6.76
N GLU A 77 8.80 10.55 -6.73
CA GLU A 77 8.13 9.34 -7.19
C GLU A 77 7.00 8.96 -6.26
N ILE A 78 7.23 9.04 -4.94
CA ILE A 78 6.21 8.73 -3.93
C ILE A 78 5.15 9.81 -3.84
N ASP A 79 5.49 11.09 -3.98
CA ASP A 79 4.49 12.17 -4.04
C ASP A 79 3.53 11.99 -5.22
N TYR A 80 4.05 11.56 -6.38
CA TYR A 80 3.22 11.17 -7.51
C TYR A 80 2.31 9.98 -7.17
N TYR A 81 2.87 8.89 -6.63
CA TYR A 81 2.12 7.72 -6.21
C TYR A 81 0.98 8.09 -5.25
N CYS A 82 1.31 8.82 -4.19
CA CYS A 82 0.34 9.24 -3.18
C CYS A 82 -0.74 10.15 -3.78
N SER A 83 -0.39 11.06 -4.70
CA SER A 83 -1.38 11.91 -5.38
C SER A 83 -2.40 11.14 -6.20
N ILE A 84 -1.98 10.01 -6.82
CA ILE A 84 -2.87 9.15 -7.61
C ILE A 84 -3.80 8.32 -6.73
N ILE A 85 -3.32 7.83 -5.57
CA ILE A 85 -4.12 6.99 -4.69
C ILE A 85 -5.00 7.77 -3.71
N GLU A 86 -4.69 9.04 -3.46
CA GLU A 86 -5.44 9.89 -2.52
C GLU A 86 -6.96 9.94 -2.77
N PRO A 87 -7.46 10.11 -4.01
CA PRO A 87 -8.90 10.11 -4.28
C PRO A 87 -9.61 8.80 -3.90
N TYR A 88 -8.84 7.71 -3.75
CA TYR A 88 -9.35 6.37 -3.45
C TYR A 88 -9.03 5.90 -2.04
N ARG A 89 -8.62 6.79 -1.15
CA ARG A 89 -8.21 6.48 0.23
C ARG A 89 -9.21 5.59 0.97
N LYS A 90 -10.51 5.80 0.77
CA LYS A 90 -11.56 4.98 1.39
C LYS A 90 -11.61 3.53 0.89
N ASN A 91 -11.13 3.29 -0.33
CA ASN A 91 -11.07 1.96 -0.91
C ASN A 91 -9.78 1.23 -0.52
N ILE A 92 -8.77 1.96 -0.04
CA ILE A 92 -7.48 1.42 0.39
C ILE A 92 -7.57 1.14 1.88
N THR A 93 -7.92 -0.07 2.23
CA THR A 93 -8.11 -0.51 3.63
C THR A 93 -6.92 -1.26 4.18
N LEU A 94 -5.95 -1.59 3.33
CA LEU A 94 -4.70 -2.26 3.66
C LEU A 94 -3.51 -1.31 3.42
N TRP A 95 -2.40 -1.81 2.91
CA TRP A 95 -1.15 -1.06 2.75
C TRP A 95 -1.07 -0.31 1.43
N ALA A 96 -0.26 0.74 1.43
CA ALA A 96 0.36 1.33 0.25
C ALA A 96 1.78 0.77 0.11
N ALA A 97 1.95 -0.26 -0.70
CA ALA A 97 3.20 -0.98 -0.81
C ALA A 97 4.17 -0.32 -1.81
N LEU A 98 5.46 -0.39 -1.44
CA LEU A 98 6.59 -0.03 -2.29
C LEU A 98 7.18 -1.33 -2.87
N ASP A 99 7.08 -1.52 -4.16
CA ASP A 99 7.55 -2.70 -4.89
C ASP A 99 9.00 -2.49 -5.35
N VAL A 100 9.95 -3.11 -4.62
CA VAL A 100 11.39 -2.92 -4.78
C VAL A 100 12.03 -4.20 -5.32
N GLU A 101 12.04 -4.33 -6.64
CA GLU A 101 12.67 -5.45 -7.36
C GLU A 101 13.25 -5.02 -8.72
N SER A 102 13.18 -3.73 -9.02
CA SER A 102 13.49 -3.19 -10.33
C SER A 102 14.96 -3.30 -10.70
N PHE A 103 15.25 -3.74 -11.93
CA PHE A 103 16.61 -3.71 -12.50
C PHE A 103 17.18 -2.29 -12.62
N TYR A 104 16.34 -1.25 -12.61
CA TYR A 104 16.80 0.15 -12.57
C TYR A 104 17.56 0.50 -11.28
N LEU A 105 17.42 -0.31 -10.25
CA LEU A 105 18.13 -0.16 -8.98
C LEU A 105 19.50 -0.85 -8.99
N ASP A 106 19.84 -1.56 -10.07
CA ASP A 106 21.12 -2.24 -10.18
C ASP A 106 22.29 -1.25 -10.19
N GLY A 107 23.40 -1.68 -9.59
CA GLY A 107 24.59 -0.84 -9.40
C GLY A 107 24.54 0.10 -8.20
N LEU A 108 23.39 0.27 -7.53
CA LEU A 108 23.35 0.97 -6.24
C LEU A 108 23.97 0.11 -5.14
N GLY A 109 24.79 0.72 -4.28
CA GLY A 109 25.35 0.08 -3.09
C GLY A 109 24.27 -0.20 -2.03
N LYS A 110 24.53 -1.16 -1.13
CA LYS A 110 23.57 -1.54 -0.06
C LYS A 110 23.11 -0.34 0.77
N THR A 111 24.04 0.42 1.28
CA THR A 111 23.76 1.58 2.15
C THR A 111 22.91 2.62 1.42
N GLU A 112 23.28 2.91 0.18
CA GLU A 112 22.56 3.88 -0.66
C GLU A 112 21.15 3.43 -0.97
N LEU A 113 20.98 2.19 -1.47
CA LEU A 113 19.66 1.63 -1.79
C LEU A 113 18.78 1.56 -0.55
N THR A 114 19.32 1.11 0.58
CA THR A 114 18.59 1.08 1.85
C THR A 114 18.09 2.46 2.26
N ALA A 115 18.96 3.47 2.17
CA ALA A 115 18.59 4.84 2.53
C ALA A 115 17.50 5.42 1.61
N ILE A 116 17.56 5.13 0.30
CA ILE A 116 16.58 5.57 -0.69
C ILE A 116 15.20 4.92 -0.39
N VAL A 117 15.18 3.60 -0.19
CA VAL A 117 13.94 2.84 0.09
C VAL A 117 13.30 3.28 1.41
N ARG A 118 14.10 3.50 2.47
CA ARG A 118 13.60 4.06 3.74
C ARG A 118 12.96 5.42 3.55
N THR A 119 13.63 6.32 2.83
CA THR A 119 13.07 7.66 2.51
C THR A 119 11.72 7.54 1.78
N ALA A 120 11.58 6.56 0.86
CA ALA A 120 10.33 6.33 0.16
C ALA A 120 9.21 5.82 1.07
N LEU A 121 9.50 4.84 1.94
CA LEU A 121 8.52 4.29 2.91
C LEU A 121 8.08 5.35 3.92
N GLU A 122 9.01 6.12 4.47
CA GLU A 122 8.72 7.26 5.37
C GLU A 122 7.83 8.30 4.65
N ARG A 123 8.06 8.55 3.36
CA ARG A 123 7.24 9.49 2.59
C ARG A 123 5.82 9.00 2.40
N ILE A 124 5.58 7.69 2.19
CA ILE A 124 4.25 7.08 2.15
C ILE A 124 3.52 7.33 3.49
N GLU A 125 4.22 7.13 4.61
CA GLU A 125 3.67 7.35 5.95
C GLU A 125 3.33 8.83 6.19
N VAL A 126 4.17 9.77 5.76
CA VAL A 126 3.90 11.22 5.82
C VAL A 126 2.61 11.58 5.09
N HIS A 127 2.29 10.90 3.97
CA HIS A 127 1.01 11.05 3.28
C HIS A 127 -0.17 10.37 4.00
N GLY A 128 0.07 9.74 5.16
CA GLY A 128 -0.96 9.10 5.98
C GLY A 128 -1.47 7.77 5.43
N PHE A 129 -0.69 7.09 4.60
CA PHE A 129 -0.91 5.71 4.21
C PHE A 129 -0.04 4.78 5.04
N LYS A 130 -0.47 3.53 5.22
CA LYS A 130 0.31 2.50 5.91
C LYS A 130 1.35 1.93 4.93
N PRO A 131 2.66 2.15 5.15
CA PRO A 131 3.68 1.66 4.22
C PRO A 131 3.87 0.15 4.35
N MET A 132 4.28 -0.50 3.27
CA MET A 132 4.72 -1.90 3.20
C MET A 132 5.84 -2.03 2.19
N LEU A 133 6.84 -2.84 2.47
CA LEU A 133 7.90 -3.17 1.52
C LEU A 133 7.59 -4.50 0.84
N TYR A 134 7.35 -4.48 -0.49
CA TYR A 134 7.40 -5.68 -1.30
C TYR A 134 8.81 -5.86 -1.84
N THR A 135 9.34 -7.06 -1.67
CA THR A 135 10.66 -7.45 -2.14
C THR A 135 10.82 -8.97 -2.10
N ASN A 136 12.02 -9.47 -2.34
CA ASN A 136 12.35 -10.88 -2.38
C ASN A 136 13.57 -11.22 -1.49
N PRO A 137 13.87 -12.52 -1.22
CA PRO A 137 14.98 -12.92 -0.36
C PRO A 137 16.35 -12.46 -0.85
N ASN A 138 16.54 -12.27 -2.16
CA ASN A 138 17.81 -11.79 -2.70
C ASN A 138 18.08 -10.35 -2.27
N TYR A 139 17.08 -9.48 -2.37
CA TYR A 139 17.20 -8.10 -1.91
C TYR A 139 17.46 -8.03 -0.41
N LEU A 140 16.70 -8.76 0.39
CA LEU A 140 16.86 -8.78 1.85
C LEU A 140 18.25 -9.26 2.30
N ARG A 141 18.83 -10.22 1.61
CA ARG A 141 20.14 -10.78 1.97
C ARG A 141 21.33 -9.96 1.41
N TYR A 142 21.20 -9.48 0.18
CA TYR A 142 22.36 -9.02 -0.59
C TYR A 142 22.29 -7.58 -1.06
N ARG A 143 21.09 -6.98 -1.08
CA ARG A 143 20.88 -5.65 -1.63
C ARG A 143 20.59 -4.58 -0.58
N PHE A 144 20.15 -4.99 0.61
CA PHE A 144 19.87 -4.10 1.73
C PHE A 144 20.87 -4.28 2.87
N GLU A 145 21.02 -3.25 3.71
CA GLU A 145 21.73 -3.39 4.98
C GLU A 145 20.96 -4.36 5.90
N PRO A 146 21.68 -5.20 6.67
CA PRO A 146 21.06 -6.13 7.59
C PRO A 146 20.10 -5.41 8.57
N HIS A 147 18.96 -6.01 8.84
CA HIS A 147 17.98 -5.50 9.81
C HIS A 147 17.36 -4.13 9.50
N ALA A 148 17.65 -3.53 8.35
CA ALA A 148 17.21 -2.19 8.01
C ALA A 148 15.68 -2.03 7.96
N PHE A 149 14.96 -3.13 7.72
CA PHE A 149 13.50 -3.15 7.57
C PHE A 149 12.78 -4.05 8.59
N ASP A 150 13.43 -4.44 9.70
CA ASP A 150 12.85 -5.31 10.73
C ASP A 150 11.57 -4.72 11.37
N GLY A 151 11.42 -3.39 11.38
CA GLY A 151 10.22 -2.69 11.84
C GLY A 151 9.16 -2.44 10.77
N CYS A 152 9.41 -2.82 9.51
CA CYS A 152 8.50 -2.58 8.39
C CYS A 152 7.62 -3.80 8.14
N ASP A 153 6.34 -3.59 7.78
CA ASP A 153 5.49 -4.65 7.26
C ASP A 153 6.03 -5.12 5.90
N ILE A 154 6.21 -6.44 5.73
CA ILE A 154 6.83 -7.04 4.54
C ILE A 154 5.81 -7.85 3.73
N TRP A 155 5.82 -7.60 2.42
CA TRP A 155 5.22 -8.46 1.40
C TRP A 155 6.36 -9.15 0.66
N LEU A 156 6.53 -10.45 0.92
CA LEU A 156 7.66 -11.23 0.44
C LEU A 156 7.30 -12.04 -0.80
N ALA A 157 7.97 -11.82 -1.91
CA ALA A 157 7.93 -12.72 -3.07
C ALA A 157 8.93 -13.87 -2.88
N HIS A 158 8.45 -15.10 -2.80
CA HIS A 158 9.31 -16.28 -2.70
C HIS A 158 8.61 -17.50 -3.29
N TYR A 159 8.89 -17.78 -4.54
CA TYR A 159 8.22 -18.81 -5.33
C TYR A 159 8.92 -20.17 -5.23
N GLY A 160 8.15 -21.23 -5.50
CA GLY A 160 8.70 -22.58 -5.64
C GLY A 160 9.20 -23.21 -4.33
N VAL A 161 8.78 -22.70 -3.18
CA VAL A 161 9.17 -23.22 -1.86
C VAL A 161 7.94 -23.60 -1.05
N SER A 162 8.11 -24.61 -0.18
CA SER A 162 7.05 -25.04 0.75
C SER A 162 6.88 -24.10 1.96
N LYS A 163 7.91 -23.28 2.25
CA LYS A 163 7.93 -22.32 3.35
C LYS A 163 8.70 -21.07 2.90
N PRO A 164 8.17 -19.87 3.14
CA PRO A 164 8.85 -18.63 2.77
C PRO A 164 10.14 -18.43 3.56
N TYR A 165 11.02 -17.59 3.04
CA TYR A 165 12.15 -17.08 3.78
C TYR A 165 11.65 -16.36 5.04
N SER A 166 12.26 -16.68 6.19
CA SER A 166 11.86 -16.07 7.46
C SER A 166 12.34 -14.63 7.53
N VAL A 167 11.41 -13.71 7.69
CA VAL A 167 11.67 -12.28 7.88
C VAL A 167 10.70 -11.72 8.93
N PRO A 168 11.17 -10.83 9.84
CA PRO A 168 10.30 -10.15 10.78
C PRO A 168 9.16 -9.43 10.07
N ASN A 169 8.00 -9.36 10.71
CA ASN A 169 6.82 -8.62 10.23
C ASN A 169 6.35 -8.97 8.81
N MET A 170 6.61 -10.20 8.33
CA MET A 170 6.00 -10.65 7.09
C MET A 170 4.47 -10.72 7.25
N LYS A 171 3.77 -9.91 6.47
CA LYS A 171 2.30 -9.87 6.42
C LYS A 171 1.74 -10.60 5.22
N ILE A 172 2.45 -10.57 4.09
CA ILE A 172 2.01 -11.20 2.85
C ILE A 172 3.17 -12.01 2.27
N TRP A 173 2.86 -13.21 1.79
CA TRP A 173 3.75 -14.06 1.01
C TRP A 173 3.16 -14.28 -0.38
N GLN A 174 3.78 -13.70 -1.41
CA GLN A 174 3.49 -14.02 -2.81
C GLN A 174 4.25 -15.30 -3.17
N TYR A 175 3.50 -16.39 -3.35
CA TYR A 175 4.09 -17.73 -3.45
C TYR A 175 4.08 -18.31 -4.86
N GLY A 176 3.41 -17.69 -5.80
CA GLY A 176 3.29 -18.16 -7.17
C GLY A 176 2.10 -17.53 -7.87
N THR A 177 1.52 -18.25 -8.83
CA THR A 177 0.36 -17.83 -9.59
C THR A 177 -0.81 -18.79 -9.42
N THR A 178 -2.02 -18.30 -9.66
CA THR A 178 -3.26 -19.10 -9.65
C THR A 178 -4.19 -18.67 -10.79
N ARG A 179 -5.30 -19.36 -10.92
CA ARG A 179 -6.46 -18.93 -11.72
C ARG A 179 -7.65 -18.73 -10.81
N THR A 180 -8.42 -17.71 -11.07
CA THR A 180 -9.66 -17.43 -10.34
C THR A 180 -10.73 -16.98 -11.34
N ASP A 181 -11.98 -17.24 -11.02
CA ASP A 181 -13.10 -16.73 -11.81
C ASP A 181 -13.07 -15.20 -11.85
N GLY A 182 -13.53 -14.65 -12.96
CA GLY A 182 -13.52 -13.20 -13.16
C GLY A 182 -12.22 -12.63 -13.72
N ILE A 183 -11.13 -13.43 -13.80
CA ILE A 183 -9.84 -13.05 -14.41
C ILE A 183 -9.49 -14.04 -15.50
N SER A 184 -9.28 -13.54 -16.72
CA SER A 184 -9.04 -14.41 -17.91
C SER A 184 -7.62 -14.96 -17.99
N THR A 185 -6.66 -14.34 -17.30
CA THR A 185 -5.24 -14.74 -17.27
C THR A 185 -4.88 -15.39 -15.93
N ALA A 186 -3.68 -15.93 -15.81
CA ALA A 186 -3.10 -16.21 -14.50
C ALA A 186 -2.92 -14.91 -13.71
N VAL A 187 -3.01 -15.01 -12.40
CA VAL A 187 -2.87 -13.90 -11.45
C VAL A 187 -1.94 -14.33 -10.32
N ASP A 188 -1.15 -13.42 -9.81
CA ASP A 188 -0.25 -13.70 -8.69
C ASP A 188 -1.05 -14.01 -7.42
N ALA A 189 -0.58 -15.03 -6.71
CA ALA A 189 -1.27 -15.61 -5.57
C ALA A 189 -0.50 -15.38 -4.28
N ASN A 190 -1.23 -14.98 -3.25
CA ASN A 190 -0.70 -14.53 -1.99
C ASN A 190 -1.33 -15.23 -0.80
N TYR A 191 -0.52 -15.50 0.24
CA TYR A 191 -1.00 -15.81 1.59
C TYR A 191 -0.87 -14.58 2.47
N GLY A 192 -1.94 -14.24 3.20
CA GLY A 192 -1.95 -13.18 4.20
C GLY A 192 -1.80 -13.74 5.62
N TYR A 193 -0.91 -13.16 6.39
CA TYR A 193 -0.63 -13.45 7.80
C TYR A 193 -1.01 -12.26 8.69
N PHE A 194 -2.16 -11.70 8.45
CA PHE A 194 -2.72 -10.56 9.18
C PHE A 194 -4.21 -10.80 9.43
N ASP A 195 -4.80 -10.02 10.33
CA ASP A 195 -6.23 -10.08 10.61
C ASP A 195 -6.93 -8.90 9.94
N LEU A 196 -7.91 -9.18 9.10
CA LEU A 196 -8.75 -8.14 8.46
C LEU A 196 -9.58 -7.35 9.47
N ALA A 197 -9.87 -7.91 10.64
CA ALA A 197 -10.64 -7.25 11.69
C ALA A 197 -9.78 -6.29 12.54
N THR A 198 -8.46 -6.48 12.60
CA THR A 198 -7.55 -5.71 13.47
C THR A 198 -6.77 -4.61 12.77
N ASP A 199 -6.79 -4.55 11.44
CA ASP A 199 -6.12 -3.47 10.68
C ASP A 199 -6.96 -2.17 10.57
N LYS A 200 -7.92 -1.98 11.48
CA LYS A 200 -8.48 -0.64 11.72
C LYS A 200 -7.37 0.25 12.31
N PRO A 201 -7.29 1.50 11.87
CA PRO A 201 -6.34 2.44 12.47
C PRO A 201 -6.47 2.43 14.00
N VAL A 202 -5.38 2.17 14.70
CA VAL A 202 -5.38 2.22 16.17
C VAL A 202 -5.28 3.68 16.58
N TYR A 203 -6.40 4.25 16.96
CA TYR A 203 -6.46 5.60 17.51
C TYR A 203 -6.12 5.59 19.01
N ARG A 204 -5.38 6.60 19.45
CA ARG A 204 -5.05 6.78 20.87
C ARG A 204 -5.47 8.17 21.33
N VAL A 205 -5.84 8.28 22.59
CA VAL A 205 -6.09 9.58 23.23
C VAL A 205 -4.80 10.42 23.17
N GLY A 206 -4.91 11.65 22.71
CA GLY A 206 -3.78 12.56 22.46
C GLY A 206 -3.29 12.61 21.02
N ASP A 207 -3.58 11.59 20.19
CA ASP A 207 -3.25 11.64 18.77
C ASP A 207 -4.03 12.74 18.05
N LYS A 208 -3.52 13.17 16.89
CA LYS A 208 -4.22 14.08 15.99
C LYS A 208 -4.98 13.29 14.92
N TYR A 209 -6.26 13.62 14.76
CA TYR A 209 -7.09 13.12 13.68
C TYR A 209 -7.38 14.23 12.69
N THR A 210 -7.05 14.01 11.42
CA THR A 210 -7.39 14.94 10.33
C THR A 210 -8.71 14.51 9.70
N ILE A 211 -9.70 15.39 9.76
CA ILE A 211 -11.01 15.15 9.15
C ILE A 211 -10.85 15.00 7.63
N ARG A 212 -11.48 13.97 7.09
CA ARG A 212 -11.41 13.58 5.69
C ARG A 212 -12.73 13.85 4.97
N ALA A 213 -12.66 14.02 3.67
CA ALA A 213 -13.85 14.03 2.85
C ALA A 213 -14.61 12.70 3.00
N GLY A 214 -15.86 12.75 3.45
CA GLY A 214 -16.71 11.59 3.69
C GLY A 214 -16.67 11.04 5.09
N ASP A 215 -15.99 11.67 6.03
CA ASP A 215 -16.21 11.38 7.44
C ASP A 215 -17.65 11.74 7.85
N HIS A 216 -18.17 10.97 8.80
CA HIS A 216 -19.51 11.16 9.32
C HIS A 216 -19.46 11.25 10.85
N TYR A 217 -20.32 12.07 11.41
CA TYR A 217 -20.63 12.00 12.83
C TYR A 217 -21.35 10.68 13.15
N THR A 218 -21.36 10.28 14.40
CA THR A 218 -22.01 9.02 14.83
C THR A 218 -23.51 8.95 14.58
N ASN A 219 -24.16 10.10 14.36
CA ASN A 219 -25.57 10.20 13.94
C ASN A 219 -25.77 10.05 12.40
N GLY A 220 -24.69 9.73 11.64
CA GLY A 220 -24.75 9.54 10.19
C GLY A 220 -24.68 10.83 9.36
N VAL A 221 -24.66 12.00 9.99
CA VAL A 221 -24.52 13.29 9.29
C VAL A 221 -23.08 13.47 8.81
N SER A 222 -22.90 13.86 7.55
CA SER A 222 -21.58 14.16 6.99
C SER A 222 -20.90 15.32 7.73
N VAL A 223 -19.59 15.21 7.95
CA VAL A 223 -18.84 16.31 8.53
C VAL A 223 -18.82 17.49 7.55
N PRO A 224 -19.08 18.74 8.01
CA PRO A 224 -19.12 19.90 7.16
C PRO A 224 -17.81 20.13 6.40
N ALA A 225 -17.89 20.53 5.12
CA ALA A 225 -16.74 20.75 4.23
C ALA A 225 -15.68 21.68 4.83
N ARG A 226 -16.07 22.70 5.62
CA ARG A 226 -15.15 23.64 6.30
C ARG A 226 -14.21 22.99 7.32
N LEU A 227 -14.49 21.77 7.76
CA LEU A 227 -13.68 21.00 8.71
C LEU A 227 -12.76 20.00 8.03
N ILE A 228 -12.97 19.69 6.76
CA ILE A 228 -12.14 18.78 5.98
C ILE A 228 -10.72 19.33 5.89
N GLY A 229 -9.72 18.47 6.12
CA GLY A 229 -8.30 18.82 6.15
C GLY A 229 -7.82 19.46 7.44
N LYS A 230 -8.71 19.71 8.42
CA LYS A 230 -8.32 20.20 9.75
C LYS A 230 -8.03 19.04 10.69
N SER A 231 -7.01 19.21 11.54
CA SER A 231 -6.59 18.21 12.51
C SER A 231 -7.06 18.59 13.91
N TYR A 232 -7.58 17.61 14.63
CA TYR A 232 -8.14 17.74 15.97
C TYR A 232 -7.55 16.71 16.91
N THR A 233 -7.45 17.03 18.21
CA THR A 233 -6.94 16.10 19.21
C THR A 233 -8.00 15.06 19.56
N ILE A 234 -7.62 13.79 19.54
CA ILE A 234 -8.48 12.70 20.01
C ILE A 234 -8.55 12.72 21.53
N MET A 235 -9.72 12.97 22.08
CA MET A 235 -9.95 13.01 23.52
C MET A 235 -10.47 11.68 24.10
N GLN A 236 -11.18 10.90 23.29
CA GLN A 236 -11.64 9.55 23.64
C GLN A 236 -11.66 8.67 22.42
N VAL A 237 -11.44 7.37 22.64
CA VAL A 237 -11.51 6.33 21.61
C VAL A 237 -12.53 5.28 22.06
N ARG A 238 -13.38 4.84 21.13
CA ARG A 238 -14.26 3.67 21.25
C ARG A 238 -14.09 2.79 20.02
N GLU A 239 -14.67 1.61 20.00
CA GLU A 239 -14.49 0.60 18.96
C GLU A 239 -14.75 1.12 17.54
N ASP A 240 -15.77 1.97 17.35
CA ASP A 240 -16.24 2.46 16.05
C ASP A 240 -16.18 3.99 15.89
N ARG A 241 -15.60 4.71 16.88
CA ARG A 241 -15.65 6.18 16.92
C ARG A 241 -14.56 6.80 17.78
N ILE A 242 -14.22 8.06 17.46
CA ILE A 242 -13.31 8.91 18.24
C ILE A 242 -13.99 10.22 18.58
N LEU A 243 -13.72 10.74 19.80
CA LEU A 243 -14.15 12.08 20.21
C LEU A 243 -13.05 13.09 19.89
N LEU A 244 -13.38 14.08 19.08
CA LEU A 244 -12.48 15.18 18.73
C LEU A 244 -12.72 16.37 19.66
N GLY A 245 -11.67 16.76 20.43
CA GLY A 245 -11.79 17.68 21.55
C GLY A 245 -12.22 19.08 21.16
N GLU A 246 -11.56 19.69 20.20
CA GLU A 246 -11.76 21.11 19.86
C GLU A 246 -13.13 21.37 19.20
N ILE A 247 -13.77 20.33 18.67
CA ILE A 247 -15.13 20.41 18.10
C ILE A 247 -16.16 19.63 18.92
N SER A 248 -15.74 18.99 20.03
CA SER A 248 -16.57 18.21 20.95
C SER A 248 -17.53 17.24 20.22
N SER A 249 -17.05 16.59 19.17
CA SER A 249 -17.87 15.76 18.29
C SER A 249 -17.31 14.37 18.12
N TRP A 250 -18.20 13.37 18.16
CA TRP A 250 -17.88 11.98 17.84
C TRP A 250 -17.88 11.77 16.33
N VAL A 251 -16.76 11.34 15.80
CA VAL A 251 -16.60 10.94 14.37
C VAL A 251 -16.48 9.43 14.30
N LYS A 252 -17.20 8.84 13.35
CA LYS A 252 -17.16 7.40 13.08
C LYS A 252 -15.85 7.04 12.35
N VAL A 253 -15.18 5.95 12.75
CA VAL A 253 -13.89 5.49 12.19
C VAL A 253 -13.94 4.00 11.89
#